data_81733c55339f33aa6934c6a4a6a4d7e1
#
_entry.id   81733c55339f33aa6934c6a4a6a4d7e1
#
_cell.length_a   1.000
_cell.length_b   1.000
_cell.length_c   1.000
_cell.angle_alpha   90.00
_cell.angle_beta   90.00
_cell.angle_gamma   90.00
#
_symmetry.space_group_name_H-M   'P 1'
#
loop_
_entity.id
_entity.type
_entity.pdbx_description
1 polymer ?
#
loop_
_entity_poly.entity_id
_entity_poly.type
_entity_poly.pdbx_seq_one_letter_code
_entity_poly.pdbx_strand_id
1 'polypeptide(L)'
;MTIRPRGAVGEGVNAVSTTLDARPALGPRPTFADVAAEQLDAVYRYLVFLTGDRSAAEDLAAETFEKAFRTWRRFDPRRGSPRTWLCRIARTVAIDWFRAETRRRRREETYSRDFAESAELMDGLPGPLEQAVRELSPAEREVVALRVLLELDGPSAARVLGISQTACSTRLSRALKNLEERIEDVRD
;
A
#
# COMPACT_ATOMS: atom_id res chain seq x y z
N MET A 1 -58.55 -63.12 -8.52
CA MET A 1 -58.55 -63.19 -9.99
C MET A 1 -57.94 -61.93 -10.52
N THR A 2 -56.64 -62.04 -10.84
CA THR A 2 -56.11 -61.56 -12.12
C THR A 2 -56.07 -60.03 -12.23
N ILE A 3 -55.09 -59.33 -12.52
CA ILE A 3 -53.84 -59.43 -13.28
C ILE A 3 -52.96 -58.17 -13.00
N ARG A 4 -51.68 -58.34 -12.82
CA ARG A 4 -50.72 -57.24 -13.00
C ARG A 4 -50.51 -56.98 -14.49
N PRO A 5 -50.07 -55.79 -14.84
CA PRO A 5 -48.81 -55.77 -15.60
C PRO A 5 -47.77 -54.76 -15.10
N ARG A 6 -46.62 -55.22 -15.38
CA ARG A 6 -45.29 -54.70 -15.34
C ARG A 6 -45.08 -53.33 -16.07
N GLY A 7 -44.18 -52.56 -15.52
CA GLY A 7 -42.99 -52.14 -16.27
C GLY A 7 -43.03 -50.77 -16.92
N ALA A 8 -42.26 -49.86 -16.40
CA ALA A 8 -41.39 -49.04 -17.27
C ALA A 8 -40.23 -48.48 -16.45
N VAL A 9 -39.05 -48.89 -16.85
CA VAL A 9 -37.77 -48.39 -16.41
C VAL A 9 -37.62 -47.01 -17.04
N GLY A 10 -37.50 -45.98 -16.24
CA GLY A 10 -37.19 -44.63 -16.68
C GLY A 10 -35.76 -44.30 -16.27
N GLU A 11 -34.92 -44.29 -17.28
CA GLU A 11 -33.50 -43.90 -17.17
C GLU A 11 -33.32 -42.51 -16.56
N GLY A 12 -32.63 -42.49 -15.44
CA GLY A 12 -32.14 -41.25 -14.83
C GLY A 12 -30.99 -40.69 -15.66
N VAL A 13 -31.25 -39.68 -16.42
CA VAL A 13 -30.19 -38.87 -17.04
C VAL A 13 -29.60 -37.97 -15.95
N ASN A 14 -28.43 -38.41 -15.51
CA ASN A 14 -27.55 -37.59 -14.67
C ASN A 14 -27.12 -36.36 -15.51
N ALA A 15 -27.84 -35.25 -15.32
CA ALA A 15 -27.37 -33.95 -15.77
C ALA A 15 -26.23 -33.53 -14.86
N VAL A 16 -25.01 -33.88 -15.23
CA VAL A 16 -23.78 -33.28 -14.68
C VAL A 16 -23.80 -31.83 -15.12
N SER A 17 -24.30 -30.96 -14.22
CA SER A 17 -24.10 -29.51 -14.35
C SER A 17 -22.62 -29.23 -14.23
N THR A 18 -21.93 -29.23 -15.35
CA THR A 18 -20.63 -28.63 -15.48
C THR A 18 -20.82 -27.12 -15.28
N THR A 19 -20.74 -26.66 -14.04
CA THR A 19 -20.57 -25.27 -13.75
C THR A 19 -19.20 -24.90 -14.29
N LEU A 20 -19.17 -24.42 -15.53
CA LEU A 20 -18.02 -23.72 -16.06
C LEU A 20 -17.71 -22.59 -15.08
N ASP A 21 -16.61 -22.75 -14.41
CA ASP A 21 -15.95 -21.71 -13.61
C ASP A 21 -15.70 -20.51 -14.54
N ALA A 22 -16.70 -19.63 -14.62
CA ALA A 22 -16.63 -18.40 -15.37
C ALA A 22 -15.61 -17.50 -14.62
N ARG A 23 -14.34 -17.68 -14.96
CA ARG A 23 -13.32 -16.69 -14.62
C ARG A 23 -13.87 -15.34 -15.04
N PRO A 24 -13.94 -14.36 -14.11
CA PRO A 24 -14.37 -13.03 -14.50
C PRO A 24 -13.48 -12.60 -15.65
N ALA A 25 -14.09 -12.29 -16.80
CA ALA A 25 -13.40 -11.73 -17.93
C ALA A 25 -12.72 -10.46 -17.43
N LEU A 26 -11.40 -10.50 -17.36
CA LEU A 26 -10.60 -9.33 -17.08
C LEU A 26 -10.96 -8.31 -18.17
N GLY A 27 -11.66 -7.25 -17.80
CA GLY A 27 -11.96 -6.13 -18.69
C GLY A 27 -10.68 -5.64 -19.39
N PRO A 28 -10.80 -4.77 -20.39
CA PRO A 28 -9.63 -4.26 -21.11
C PRO A 28 -8.60 -3.77 -20.11
N ARG A 29 -7.35 -4.20 -20.31
CA ARG A 29 -6.23 -3.83 -19.43
C ARG A 29 -6.17 -2.31 -19.35
N PRO A 30 -6.21 -1.69 -18.15
CA PRO A 30 -6.16 -0.25 -18.03
C PRO A 30 -4.87 0.29 -18.67
N THR A 31 -4.95 1.45 -19.27
CA THR A 31 -3.75 2.13 -19.78
C THR A 31 -2.91 2.64 -18.60
N PHE A 32 -1.63 2.88 -18.83
CA PHE A 32 -0.81 3.52 -17.80
C PHE A 32 -1.34 4.90 -17.41
N ALA A 33 -1.86 5.66 -18.38
CA ALA A 33 -2.41 6.99 -18.14
C ALA A 33 -3.61 6.95 -17.18
N ASP A 34 -4.53 6.00 -17.37
CA ASP A 34 -5.69 5.83 -16.48
C ASP A 34 -5.24 5.49 -15.05
N VAL A 35 -4.30 4.55 -14.92
CA VAL A 35 -3.75 4.15 -13.62
C VAL A 35 -2.98 5.29 -12.96
N ALA A 36 -2.20 6.05 -13.72
CA ALA A 36 -1.46 7.19 -13.19
C ALA A 36 -2.42 8.26 -12.67
N ALA A 37 -3.44 8.63 -13.44
CA ALA A 37 -4.44 9.62 -13.05
C ALA A 37 -5.20 9.19 -11.77
N GLU A 38 -5.58 7.91 -11.67
CA GLU A 38 -6.30 7.37 -10.52
C GLU A 38 -5.43 7.29 -9.26
N GLN A 39 -4.14 6.97 -9.39
CA GLN A 39 -3.28 6.65 -8.26
C GLN A 39 -2.32 7.77 -7.85
N LEU A 40 -2.26 8.89 -8.60
CA LEU A 40 -1.33 9.99 -8.36
C LEU A 40 -1.42 10.52 -6.93
N ASP A 41 -2.63 10.87 -6.51
CA ASP A 41 -2.89 11.43 -5.19
C ASP A 41 -2.55 10.44 -4.06
N ALA A 42 -2.88 9.16 -4.22
CA ALA A 42 -2.57 8.14 -3.24
C ALA A 42 -1.04 7.94 -3.07
N VAL A 43 -0.30 7.90 -4.19
CA VAL A 43 1.17 7.77 -4.16
C VAL A 43 1.81 9.02 -3.57
N TYR A 44 1.34 10.20 -3.95
CA TYR A 44 1.84 11.46 -3.41
C TYR A 44 1.62 11.55 -1.89
N ARG A 45 0.40 11.29 -1.40
CA ARG A 45 0.11 11.28 0.04
C ARG A 45 0.97 10.27 0.80
N TYR A 46 1.20 9.10 0.24
CA TYR A 46 2.09 8.11 0.82
C TYR A 46 3.51 8.65 0.97
N LEU A 47 4.03 9.30 -0.06
CA LEU A 47 5.38 9.88 -0.04
C LEU A 47 5.49 11.06 0.92
N VAL A 48 4.49 11.96 0.98
CA VAL A 48 4.43 13.04 1.98
C VAL A 48 4.47 12.45 3.39
N PHE A 49 3.65 11.41 3.64
CA PHE A 49 3.62 10.77 4.95
C PHE A 49 4.95 10.13 5.35
N LEU A 50 5.70 9.62 4.40
CA LEU A 50 7.01 9.01 4.67
C LEU A 50 8.10 10.05 4.87
N THR A 51 8.16 11.07 4.01
CA THR A 51 9.27 12.04 3.99
C THR A 51 9.07 13.18 4.96
N GLY A 52 7.81 13.56 5.21
CA GLY A 52 7.49 14.78 5.93
C GLY A 52 7.82 16.06 5.16
N ASP A 53 8.11 15.97 3.88
CA ASP A 53 8.53 17.06 3.02
C ASP A 53 7.75 16.99 1.69
N ARG A 54 6.95 18.02 1.42
CA ARG A 54 6.10 18.09 0.22
C ARG A 54 6.92 18.19 -1.06
N SER A 55 7.98 19.00 -1.03
CA SER A 55 8.84 19.17 -2.20
C SER A 55 9.57 17.87 -2.56
N ALA A 56 10.14 17.21 -1.55
CA ALA A 56 10.72 15.88 -1.74
C ALA A 56 9.67 14.87 -2.23
N ALA A 57 8.45 14.90 -1.70
CA ALA A 57 7.38 13.98 -2.10
C ALA A 57 6.94 14.20 -3.55
N GLU A 58 6.91 15.44 -4.05
CA GLU A 58 6.63 15.76 -5.46
C GLU A 58 7.69 15.16 -6.39
N ASP A 59 8.96 15.37 -6.07
CA ASP A 59 10.08 14.82 -6.86
C ASP A 59 10.06 13.29 -6.86
N LEU A 60 9.83 12.68 -5.69
CA LEU A 60 9.76 11.22 -5.55
C LEU A 60 8.53 10.63 -6.25
N ALA A 61 7.40 11.36 -6.26
CA ALA A 61 6.22 10.94 -7.02
C ALA A 61 6.52 10.97 -8.53
N ALA A 62 7.11 12.04 -9.04
CA ALA A 62 7.51 12.13 -10.43
C ALA A 62 8.46 10.98 -10.81
N GLU A 63 9.50 10.71 -10.02
CA GLU A 63 10.42 9.60 -10.22
C GLU A 63 9.70 8.23 -10.16
N THR A 64 8.75 8.07 -9.24
CA THR A 64 7.94 6.86 -9.10
C THR A 64 7.15 6.58 -10.38
N PHE A 65 6.42 7.58 -10.90
CA PHE A 65 5.62 7.41 -12.10
C PHE A 65 6.47 7.25 -13.37
N GLU A 66 7.63 7.89 -13.44
CA GLU A 66 8.60 7.65 -14.51
C GLU A 66 9.11 6.22 -14.52
N LYS A 67 9.54 5.68 -13.37
CA LYS A 67 9.97 4.28 -13.23
C LYS A 67 8.83 3.32 -13.54
N ALA A 68 7.62 3.65 -13.08
CA ALA A 68 6.42 2.87 -13.33
C ALA A 68 6.09 2.84 -14.82
N PHE A 69 6.12 3.97 -15.52
CA PHE A 69 5.89 4.04 -16.96
C PHE A 69 6.87 3.17 -17.74
N ARG A 70 8.16 3.29 -17.46
CA ARG A 70 9.21 2.50 -18.12
C ARG A 70 9.04 0.99 -17.92
N THR A 71 8.43 0.59 -16.80
CA THR A 71 8.25 -0.83 -16.43
C THR A 71 6.81 -1.32 -16.57
N TRP A 72 5.87 -0.48 -17.08
CA TRP A 72 4.45 -0.79 -17.18
C TRP A 72 4.15 -2.11 -17.91
N ARG A 73 4.91 -2.43 -18.96
CA ARG A 73 4.77 -3.69 -19.69
C ARG A 73 4.98 -4.93 -18.82
N ARG A 74 5.69 -4.80 -17.69
CA ARG A 74 5.97 -5.88 -16.72
C ARG A 74 4.92 -5.97 -15.60
N PHE A 75 3.99 -5.01 -15.57
CA PHE A 75 2.90 -5.07 -14.60
C PHE A 75 2.01 -6.28 -14.90
N ASP A 76 1.81 -7.14 -13.89
CA ASP A 76 0.94 -8.30 -13.96
C ASP A 76 -0.20 -8.14 -12.92
N PRO A 77 -1.46 -7.94 -13.38
CA PRO A 77 -2.61 -7.77 -12.49
C PRO A 77 -2.91 -9.00 -11.63
N ARG A 78 -2.40 -10.18 -12.00
CA ARG A 78 -2.54 -11.41 -11.19
C ARG A 78 -1.70 -11.34 -9.91
N ARG A 79 -0.68 -10.51 -9.89
CA ARG A 79 0.28 -10.37 -8.78
C ARG A 79 -0.10 -9.27 -7.79
N GLY A 80 -1.09 -8.44 -8.13
CA GLY A 80 -1.59 -7.38 -7.26
C GLY A 80 -2.23 -6.22 -8.03
N SER A 81 -2.88 -5.33 -7.28
CA SER A 81 -3.48 -4.13 -7.86
C SER A 81 -2.42 -3.15 -8.38
N PRO A 82 -2.78 -2.24 -9.31
CA PRO A 82 -1.90 -1.16 -9.74
C PRO A 82 -1.39 -0.32 -8.56
N ARG A 83 -2.23 -0.04 -7.57
CA ARG A 83 -1.87 0.69 -6.34
C ARG A 83 -0.76 -0.04 -5.58
N THR A 84 -0.91 -1.34 -5.31
CA THR A 84 0.11 -2.14 -4.63
C THR A 84 1.44 -2.13 -5.39
N TRP A 85 1.38 -2.22 -6.72
CA TRP A 85 2.56 -2.20 -7.55
C TRP A 85 3.25 -0.84 -7.55
N LEU A 86 2.50 0.27 -7.68
CA LEU A 86 3.03 1.63 -7.59
C LEU A 86 3.63 1.93 -6.21
N CYS A 87 2.96 1.53 -5.13
CA CYS A 87 3.50 1.70 -3.77
C CYS A 87 4.83 0.96 -3.56
N ARG A 88 5.05 -0.21 -4.21
CA ARG A 88 6.35 -0.89 -4.17
C ARG A 88 7.44 -0.08 -4.86
N ILE A 89 7.12 0.56 -5.97
CA ILE A 89 8.08 1.43 -6.68
C ILE A 89 8.36 2.67 -5.83
N ALA A 90 7.31 3.35 -5.35
CA ALA A 90 7.42 4.52 -4.49
C ALA A 90 8.26 4.24 -3.23
N ARG A 91 8.03 3.08 -2.60
CA ARG A 91 8.84 2.64 -1.46
C ARG A 91 10.32 2.53 -1.80
N THR A 92 10.64 1.94 -2.94
CA THR A 92 12.05 1.79 -3.37
C THR A 92 12.69 3.16 -3.60
N VAL A 93 11.96 4.05 -4.28
CA VAL A 93 12.40 5.44 -4.53
C VAL A 93 12.63 6.18 -3.20
N ALA A 94 11.68 6.09 -2.27
CA ALA A 94 11.80 6.72 -0.95
C ALA A 94 12.99 6.17 -0.14
N ILE A 95 13.20 4.86 -0.13
CA ILE A 95 14.36 4.25 0.57
C ILE A 95 15.68 4.75 -0.01
N ASP A 96 15.79 4.85 -1.34
CA ASP A 96 17.00 5.33 -1.99
C ASP A 96 17.22 6.81 -1.66
N TRP A 97 16.17 7.62 -1.64
CA TRP A 97 16.22 9.01 -1.21
C TRP A 97 16.67 9.15 0.26
N PHE A 98 16.09 8.40 1.20
CA PHE A 98 16.51 8.43 2.61
C PHE A 98 17.98 8.04 2.79
N ARG A 99 18.45 7.06 2.02
CA ARG A 99 19.87 6.68 2.04
C ARG A 99 20.78 7.80 1.50
N ALA A 100 20.34 8.47 0.44
CA ALA A 100 21.08 9.59 -0.12
C ALA A 100 21.12 10.78 0.85
N GLU A 101 19.97 11.11 1.45
CA GLU A 101 19.82 12.18 2.42
C GLU A 101 20.64 11.93 3.68
N THR A 102 20.63 10.71 4.21
CA THR A 102 21.50 10.33 5.34
C THR A 102 22.98 10.50 5.01
N ARG A 103 23.40 10.13 3.78
CA ARG A 103 24.78 10.34 3.34
C ARG A 103 25.13 11.82 3.17
N ARG A 104 24.16 12.64 2.71
CA ARG A 104 24.32 14.09 2.59
C ARG A 104 24.50 14.71 3.96
N ARG A 105 23.58 14.45 4.90
CA ARG A 105 23.64 14.97 6.27
C ARG A 105 24.94 14.61 6.98
N ARG A 106 25.40 13.37 6.88
CA ARG A 106 26.69 12.96 7.46
C ARG A 106 27.90 13.73 6.91
N ARG A 107 27.83 14.20 5.67
CA ARG A 107 28.88 15.06 5.09
C ARG A 107 28.74 16.50 5.55
N GLU A 108 27.52 16.97 5.71
CA GLU A 108 27.20 18.35 6.13
C GLU A 108 27.34 18.54 7.65
N GLU A 109 27.10 17.52 8.48
CA GLU A 109 27.36 17.54 9.95
C GLU A 109 28.83 17.83 10.28
N THR A 110 29.72 17.66 9.33
CA THR A 110 31.11 18.15 9.43
C THR A 110 31.19 19.69 9.32
N TYR A 111 30.10 20.38 8.90
CA TYR A 111 30.16 21.82 8.56
C TYR A 111 29.06 22.69 9.22
N SER A 112 27.95 22.17 9.70
CA SER A 112 26.92 23.00 10.34
C SER A 112 25.89 22.18 11.09
N ARG A 113 25.60 22.63 12.30
CA ARG A 113 24.60 22.12 13.24
C ARG A 113 23.34 22.98 13.17
N ASP A 114 22.65 23.01 12.03
CA ASP A 114 21.32 23.62 11.96
C ASP A 114 20.37 22.69 11.25
N PHE A 115 19.49 22.12 12.06
CA PHE A 115 18.32 21.37 11.63
C PHE A 115 17.28 22.34 11.09
N ALA A 116 17.09 22.39 9.80
CA ALA A 116 15.85 22.92 9.26
C ALA A 116 14.72 21.94 9.60
N GLU A 117 13.84 22.40 10.46
CA GLU A 117 12.55 21.77 10.78
C GLU A 117 11.70 21.70 9.51
N SER A 118 11.80 20.59 8.77
CA SER A 118 10.83 20.29 7.71
C SER A 118 9.52 19.85 8.36
N ALA A 119 8.71 20.82 8.72
CA ALA A 119 7.57 20.63 9.60
C ALA A 119 6.23 20.94 8.95
N GLU A 120 5.99 20.48 7.72
CA GLU A 120 4.64 20.51 7.14
C GLU A 120 4.13 19.11 6.84
N LEU A 121 4.17 18.26 7.87
CA LEU A 121 3.98 16.84 7.69
C LEU A 121 2.56 16.43 7.34
N MET A 122 1.55 17.22 7.65
CA MET A 122 0.16 16.86 7.36
C MET A 122 -0.79 18.02 7.66
N ASP A 123 -0.99 18.92 6.72
CA ASP A 123 -2.10 19.86 6.79
C ASP A 123 -3.40 19.09 7.08
N GLY A 124 -3.97 19.34 8.26
CA GLY A 124 -5.26 18.81 8.66
C GLY A 124 -5.26 17.72 9.73
N LEU A 125 -4.11 17.21 10.18
CA LEU A 125 -4.09 16.40 11.39
C LEU A 125 -4.11 17.29 12.63
N PRO A 126 -4.85 16.90 13.68
CA PRO A 126 -4.71 17.56 15.00
C PRO A 126 -3.26 17.49 15.46
N GLY A 127 -2.72 18.59 16.00
CA GLY A 127 -1.32 18.71 16.43
C GLY A 127 -0.79 17.52 17.26
N PRO A 128 -1.55 16.99 18.25
CA PRO A 128 -1.14 15.82 19.02
C PRO A 128 -0.94 14.56 18.15
N LEU A 129 -1.81 14.33 17.17
CA LEU A 129 -1.69 13.19 16.27
C LEU A 129 -0.51 13.35 15.32
N GLU A 130 -0.28 14.56 14.83
CA GLU A 130 0.88 14.86 13.97
C GLU A 130 2.18 14.55 14.69
N GLN A 131 2.32 15.03 15.93
CA GLN A 131 3.49 14.74 16.75
C GLN A 131 3.65 13.25 17.02
N ALA A 132 2.59 12.55 17.42
CA ALA A 132 2.62 11.12 17.65
C ALA A 132 3.09 10.33 16.40
N VAL A 133 2.64 10.74 15.20
CA VAL A 133 3.09 10.14 13.94
C VAL A 133 4.56 10.43 13.66
N ARG A 134 5.06 11.64 13.95
CA ARG A 134 6.49 11.98 13.79
C ARG A 134 7.40 11.11 14.64
N GLU A 135 6.95 10.73 15.81
CA GLU A 135 7.70 9.91 16.76
C GLU A 135 7.65 8.41 16.48
N LEU A 136 6.80 7.97 15.55
CA LEU A 136 6.83 6.58 15.07
C LEU A 136 8.17 6.25 14.42
N SER A 137 8.66 5.03 14.65
CA SER A 137 9.79 4.53 13.88
C SER A 137 9.47 4.53 12.38
N PRO A 138 10.47 4.62 11.50
CA PRO A 138 10.22 4.58 10.05
C PRO A 138 9.41 3.34 9.61
N ALA A 139 9.64 2.19 10.23
CA ALA A 139 8.93 0.96 9.91
C ALA A 139 7.46 0.96 10.38
N GLU A 140 7.17 1.58 11.51
CA GLU A 140 5.81 1.77 12.02
C GLU A 140 5.06 2.81 11.17
N ARG A 141 5.70 3.92 10.86
CA ARG A 141 5.14 4.95 9.99
C ARG A 141 4.75 4.36 8.63
N GLU A 142 5.61 3.55 8.05
CA GLU A 142 5.38 2.93 6.76
C GLU A 142 4.17 1.97 6.78
N VAL A 143 4.01 1.14 7.80
CA VAL A 143 2.86 0.23 7.89
C VAL A 143 1.56 1.00 8.15
N VAL A 144 1.58 2.08 8.93
CA VAL A 144 0.42 2.96 9.15
C VAL A 144 0.02 3.63 7.83
N ALA A 145 0.97 4.17 7.07
CA ALA A 145 0.70 4.76 5.76
C ALA A 145 -0.01 3.78 4.82
N LEU A 146 0.49 2.57 4.72
CA LEU A 146 -0.08 1.57 3.81
C LEU A 146 -1.44 1.03 4.27
N ARG A 147 -1.62 0.80 5.57
CA ARG A 147 -2.80 0.14 6.12
C ARG A 147 -3.93 1.10 6.49
N VAL A 148 -3.59 2.31 6.94
CA VAL A 148 -4.56 3.30 7.41
C VAL A 148 -4.78 4.38 6.35
N LEU A 149 -3.70 5.05 5.89
CA LEU A 149 -3.84 6.14 4.93
C LEU A 149 -4.25 5.66 3.53
N LEU A 150 -3.66 4.55 3.05
CA LEU A 150 -3.94 3.99 1.72
C LEU A 150 -4.92 2.82 1.72
N GLU A 151 -5.38 2.38 2.89
CA GLU A 151 -6.36 1.31 3.08
C GLU A 151 -6.00 -0.01 2.35
N LEU A 152 -4.70 -0.28 2.16
CA LEU A 152 -4.30 -1.54 1.57
C LEU A 152 -4.65 -2.71 2.50
N ASP A 153 -5.10 -3.82 1.94
CA ASP A 153 -5.28 -5.05 2.70
C ASP A 153 -3.96 -5.59 3.26
N GLY A 154 -4.04 -6.47 4.25
CA GLY A 154 -2.86 -7.04 4.92
C GLY A 154 -1.87 -7.71 3.96
N PRO A 155 -2.33 -8.60 3.05
CA PRO A 155 -1.48 -9.22 2.03
C PRO A 155 -0.79 -8.21 1.11
N SER A 156 -1.51 -7.17 0.68
CA SER A 156 -0.96 -6.12 -0.21
C SER A 156 0.08 -5.26 0.50
N ALA A 157 -0.21 -4.81 1.72
CA ALA A 157 0.75 -4.06 2.54
C ALA A 157 2.01 -4.89 2.85
N ALA A 158 1.85 -6.15 3.26
CA ALA A 158 2.97 -7.07 3.49
C ALA A 158 3.85 -7.23 2.24
N ARG A 159 3.22 -7.31 1.06
CA ARG A 159 3.90 -7.40 -0.24
C ARG A 159 4.68 -6.13 -0.57
N VAL A 160 4.12 -4.95 -0.28
CA VAL A 160 4.83 -3.66 -0.43
C VAL A 160 6.02 -3.61 0.50
N LEU A 161 5.84 -3.98 1.77
CA LEU A 161 6.88 -3.96 2.80
C LEU A 161 7.96 -5.04 2.62
N GLY A 162 7.68 -6.09 1.84
CA GLY A 162 8.57 -7.23 1.67
C GLY A 162 8.70 -8.10 2.93
N ILE A 163 7.63 -8.21 3.72
CA ILE A 163 7.56 -8.98 4.97
C ILE A 163 6.39 -9.97 4.93
N SER A 164 6.31 -10.88 5.92
CA SER A 164 5.16 -11.76 6.07
C SER A 164 3.91 -10.98 6.51
N GLN A 165 2.72 -11.51 6.20
CA GLN A 165 1.46 -10.92 6.63
C GLN A 165 1.35 -10.84 8.15
N THR A 166 1.82 -11.85 8.87
CA THR A 166 1.85 -11.86 10.33
C THR A 166 2.75 -10.73 10.86
N ALA A 167 3.95 -10.56 10.29
CA ALA A 167 4.85 -9.47 10.67
C ALA A 167 4.24 -8.09 10.37
N CYS A 168 3.52 -7.95 9.26
CA CYS A 168 2.79 -6.72 8.93
C CYS A 168 1.71 -6.41 9.96
N SER A 169 0.86 -7.40 10.33
CA SER A 169 -0.20 -7.23 11.33
C SER A 169 0.37 -6.91 12.71
N THR A 170 1.41 -7.61 13.15
CA THR A 170 2.07 -7.34 14.43
C THR A 170 2.68 -5.93 14.49
N ARG A 171 3.32 -5.51 13.40
CA ARG A 171 3.89 -4.16 13.30
C ARG A 171 2.81 -3.09 13.33
N LEU A 172 1.70 -3.30 12.63
CA LEU A 172 0.57 -2.38 12.66
C LEU A 172 -0.01 -2.25 14.08
N SER A 173 -0.27 -3.38 14.76
CA SER A 173 -0.80 -3.36 16.13
C SER A 173 0.11 -2.60 17.09
N ARG A 174 1.43 -2.77 16.99
CA ARG A 174 2.39 -2.01 17.79
C ARG A 174 2.37 -0.52 17.46
N ALA A 175 2.33 -0.19 16.17
CA ALA A 175 2.30 1.21 15.74
C ALA A 175 1.04 1.93 16.23
N LEU A 176 -0.13 1.29 16.17
CA LEU A 176 -1.38 1.86 16.64
C LEU A 176 -1.38 2.03 18.17
N LYS A 177 -0.86 1.05 18.92
CA LYS A 177 -0.69 1.17 20.37
C LYS A 177 0.25 2.34 20.74
N ASN A 178 1.38 2.46 20.07
CA ASN A 178 2.31 3.56 20.28
C ASN A 178 1.67 4.93 19.96
N LEU A 179 0.81 5.02 18.95
CA LEU A 179 0.05 6.24 18.65
C LEU A 179 -0.97 6.56 19.74
N GLU A 180 -1.71 5.57 20.23
CA GLU A 180 -2.70 5.73 21.29
C GLU A 180 -2.05 6.26 22.59
N GLU A 181 -0.99 5.61 23.05
CA GLU A 181 -0.23 6.02 24.24
C GLU A 181 0.28 7.47 24.13
N ARG A 182 0.84 7.86 22.99
CA ARG A 182 1.36 9.23 22.78
C ARG A 182 0.29 10.29 22.68
N ILE A 183 -0.89 9.95 22.15
CA ILE A 183 -2.02 10.90 22.09
C ILE A 183 -2.61 11.12 23.49
N GLU A 184 -2.62 10.09 24.33
CA GLU A 184 -3.05 10.19 25.72
C GLU A 184 -2.08 11.07 26.52
N ASP A 185 -0.77 10.86 26.41
CA ASP A 185 0.27 11.65 27.09
C ASP A 185 0.23 13.16 26.75
N VAL A 186 -0.25 13.52 25.56
CA VAL A 186 -0.36 14.96 25.15
C VAL A 186 -1.65 15.60 25.66
N ARG A 187 -2.64 14.79 26.10
CA ARG A 187 -3.93 15.27 26.59
C ARG A 187 -3.94 15.55 28.11
N ASP A 188 -2.98 14.98 28.83
CA ASP A 188 -2.78 15.19 30.27
C ASP A 188 -1.80 16.35 30.54
#